data_41b123960df1a3a346c8f41fbb7245d9
#
_entry.id   41b123960df1a3a346c8f41fbb7245d9
#
_cell.length_a   1.000
_cell.length_b   1.000
_cell.length_c   1.000
_cell.angle_alpha   90.00
_cell.angle_beta   90.00
_cell.angle_gamma   90.00
#
_symmetry.space_group_name_H-M   'P 1'
#
loop_
_entity.id
_entity.type
_entity.pdbx_description
1 polymer ?
#
loop_
_entity_poly.entity_id
_entity_poly.type
_entity_poly.pdbx_seq_one_letter_code
_entity_poly.pdbx_strand_id
1 'polypeptide(L)'
;MDLQLKGRKAIVTGASKGIGLRIAQTLAGEGVDVAICARTAADVEKAAAGLRSQGVQAFGDAVNVADGGAYTAWLESAVERLGGLDIFVHNVTASPATPGLAGWDLAYRTDILGAVNGVDTLTKHLRKSTAAAIVFIASISGVMSKVLPAPGAYAYGASKAALISYGAQISKDLAKVGIRVNIVSPGPIYFEGGPWDRVKARAPQMLEAAKESCVIGRLGEPQDIANAVVFFASPVSGFTVGQNLHVDGGFMQHVAF
;
A
#
# COMPACT_ATOMS: atom_id res chain seq x y z
N MET A 1 -8.26 11.34 18.60
CA MET A 1 -8.52 9.88 18.79
C MET A 1 -7.18 9.25 19.05
N ASP A 2 -7.01 8.50 20.11
CA ASP A 2 -5.81 7.68 20.30
C ASP A 2 -5.93 6.41 19.46
N LEU A 3 -5.00 6.21 18.54
CA LEU A 3 -4.98 5.06 17.63
C LEU A 3 -4.37 3.79 18.25
N GLN A 4 -3.80 3.87 19.45
CA GLN A 4 -3.20 2.75 20.18
C GLN A 4 -2.10 2.03 19.37
N LEU A 5 -1.32 2.80 18.61
CA LEU A 5 -0.27 2.29 17.72
C LEU A 5 1.13 2.35 18.32
N LYS A 6 1.34 3.15 19.36
CA LYS A 6 2.66 3.31 19.98
C LYS A 6 3.30 1.99 20.40
N GLY A 7 4.54 1.78 19.97
CA GLY A 7 5.31 0.55 20.24
C GLY A 7 4.94 -0.64 19.35
N ARG A 8 4.02 -0.50 18.39
CA ARG A 8 3.72 -1.51 17.38
C ARG A 8 4.83 -1.58 16.33
N LYS A 9 4.81 -2.62 15.52
CA LYS A 9 5.84 -2.94 14.53
C LYS A 9 5.21 -3.15 13.17
N ALA A 10 5.71 -2.45 12.17
CA ALA A 10 5.15 -2.46 10.83
C ALA A 10 6.18 -2.78 9.74
N ILE A 11 5.75 -3.50 8.72
CA ILE A 11 6.45 -3.63 7.44
C ILE A 11 5.62 -2.91 6.38
N VAL A 12 6.25 -1.99 5.62
CA VAL A 12 5.62 -1.27 4.50
C VAL A 12 6.43 -1.46 3.23
N THR A 13 5.85 -2.09 2.21
CA THR A 13 6.52 -2.31 0.92
C THR A 13 6.35 -1.11 -0.02
N GLY A 14 7.36 -0.85 -0.88
CA GLY A 14 7.32 0.27 -1.82
C GLY A 14 7.32 1.64 -1.14
N ALA A 15 8.04 1.77 -0.01
CA ALA A 15 7.91 2.91 0.90
C ALA A 15 9.07 3.93 0.82
N SER A 16 9.80 3.98 -0.30
CA SER A 16 10.85 5.01 -0.48
C SER A 16 10.32 6.37 -0.96
N LYS A 17 9.06 6.43 -1.43
CA LYS A 17 8.41 7.67 -1.92
C LYS A 17 6.90 7.55 -1.96
N GLY A 18 6.22 8.69 -2.20
CA GLY A 18 4.77 8.77 -2.47
C GLY A 18 3.93 8.21 -1.34
N ILE A 19 2.90 7.43 -1.69
CA ILE A 19 1.91 6.88 -0.76
C ILE A 19 2.59 6.01 0.31
N GLY A 20 3.45 5.06 -0.10
CA GLY A 20 4.12 4.16 0.84
C GLY A 20 5.02 4.87 1.84
N LEU A 21 5.78 5.88 1.40
CA LEU A 21 6.59 6.71 2.30
C LEU A 21 5.71 7.46 3.29
N ARG A 22 4.61 8.06 2.82
CA ARG A 22 3.71 8.81 3.70
C ARG A 22 3.02 7.89 4.73
N ILE A 23 2.64 6.67 4.33
CA ILE A 23 2.12 5.66 5.26
C ILE A 23 3.17 5.35 6.34
N ALA A 24 4.41 5.05 5.94
CA ALA A 24 5.50 4.77 6.87
C ALA A 24 5.76 5.95 7.84
N GLN A 25 5.76 7.19 7.32
CA GLN A 25 5.92 8.41 8.12
C GLN A 25 4.77 8.61 9.11
N THR A 26 3.53 8.35 8.69
CA THR A 26 2.37 8.51 9.59
C THR A 26 2.37 7.44 10.68
N LEU A 27 2.72 6.19 10.35
CA LEU A 27 2.91 5.13 11.34
C LEU A 27 4.04 5.48 12.33
N ALA A 28 5.19 5.96 11.84
CA ALA A 28 6.30 6.39 12.70
C ALA A 28 5.89 7.56 13.62
N GLY A 29 5.10 8.52 13.12
CA GLY A 29 4.53 9.61 13.91
C GLY A 29 3.60 9.15 15.04
N GLU A 30 2.97 8.00 14.87
CA GLU A 30 2.17 7.32 15.91
C GLU A 30 3.02 6.44 16.85
N GLY A 31 4.35 6.47 16.70
CA GLY A 31 5.29 5.71 17.52
C GLY A 31 5.44 4.24 17.14
N VAL A 32 5.20 3.89 15.88
CA VAL A 32 5.37 2.54 15.32
C VAL A 32 6.81 2.37 14.82
N ASP A 33 7.47 1.27 15.17
CA ASP A 33 8.72 0.85 14.56
C ASP A 33 8.48 0.33 13.14
N VAL A 34 9.28 0.78 12.16
CA VAL A 34 8.95 0.55 10.75
C VAL A 34 10.12 -0.05 9.96
N ALA A 35 9.89 -1.18 9.30
CA ALA A 35 10.76 -1.70 8.26
C ALA A 35 10.17 -1.38 6.87
N ILE A 36 11.01 -0.89 5.96
CA ILE A 36 10.58 -0.53 4.60
C ILE A 36 11.43 -1.24 3.54
N CYS A 37 10.85 -1.48 2.37
CA CYS A 37 11.63 -1.88 1.20
C CYS A 37 11.21 -1.12 -0.05
N ALA A 38 12.16 -0.97 -0.96
CA ALA A 38 11.96 -0.55 -2.34
C ALA A 38 13.19 -0.95 -3.18
N ARG A 39 13.20 -0.65 -4.47
CA ARG A 39 14.27 -1.14 -5.37
C ARG A 39 15.58 -0.35 -5.33
N THR A 40 15.56 0.92 -4.90
CA THR A 40 16.71 1.82 -4.95
C THR A 40 17.27 2.02 -3.55
N ALA A 41 18.48 1.51 -3.29
CA ALA A 41 19.08 1.54 -1.95
C ALA A 41 19.21 2.96 -1.38
N ALA A 42 19.67 3.94 -2.18
CA ALA A 42 19.81 5.32 -1.73
C ALA A 42 18.48 5.96 -1.31
N ASP A 43 17.38 5.70 -2.07
CA ASP A 43 16.06 6.21 -1.75
C ASP A 43 15.50 5.57 -0.47
N VAL A 44 15.76 4.28 -0.28
CA VAL A 44 15.33 3.53 0.90
C VAL A 44 16.06 4.03 2.15
N GLU A 45 17.39 4.20 2.09
CA GLU A 45 18.15 4.70 3.23
C GLU A 45 17.75 6.13 3.61
N LYS A 46 17.56 7.01 2.61
CA LYS A 46 17.06 8.36 2.85
C LYS A 46 15.70 8.35 3.56
N ALA A 47 14.78 7.47 3.11
CA ALA A 47 13.46 7.30 3.72
C ALA A 47 13.58 6.79 5.15
N ALA A 48 14.37 5.73 5.38
CA ALA A 48 14.58 5.14 6.71
C ALA A 48 15.22 6.14 7.69
N ALA A 49 16.20 6.96 7.24
CA ALA A 49 16.77 8.03 8.06
C ALA A 49 15.72 9.06 8.49
N GLY A 50 14.82 9.45 7.57
CA GLY A 50 13.69 10.34 7.89
C GLY A 50 12.69 9.74 8.89
N LEU A 51 12.49 8.41 8.87
CA LEU A 51 11.66 7.73 9.86
C LEU A 51 12.33 7.70 11.24
N ARG A 52 13.63 7.36 11.30
CA ARG A 52 14.42 7.37 12.55
C ARG A 52 14.41 8.72 13.26
N SER A 53 14.39 9.83 12.51
CA SER A 53 14.32 11.18 13.09
C SER A 53 13.03 11.46 13.88
N GLN A 54 12.00 10.61 13.74
CA GLN A 54 10.77 10.69 14.53
C GLN A 54 10.84 9.93 15.87
N GLY A 55 12.00 9.36 16.21
CA GLY A 55 12.23 8.71 17.50
C GLY A 55 11.82 7.24 17.57
N VAL A 56 11.58 6.59 16.44
CA VAL A 56 11.25 5.17 16.34
C VAL A 56 12.41 4.35 15.77
N GLN A 57 12.41 3.04 15.99
CA GLN A 57 13.29 2.16 15.24
C GLN A 57 12.81 2.10 13.78
N ALA A 58 13.70 2.44 12.84
CA ALA A 58 13.37 2.31 11.43
C ALA A 58 14.58 1.92 10.60
N PHE A 59 14.36 1.04 9.63
CA PHE A 59 15.36 0.61 8.67
C PHE A 59 14.71 0.20 7.35
N GLY A 60 15.53 0.05 6.33
CA GLY A 60 15.04 -0.37 5.04
C GLY A 60 16.13 -1.01 4.20
N ASP A 61 15.72 -1.83 3.24
CA ASP A 61 16.63 -2.53 2.34
C ASP A 61 16.14 -2.46 0.90
N ALA A 62 17.11 -2.56 -0.04
CA ALA A 62 16.82 -2.60 -1.47
C ALA A 62 16.33 -4.00 -1.85
N VAL A 63 15.03 -4.14 -2.10
CA VAL A 63 14.39 -5.41 -2.44
C VAL A 63 13.44 -5.23 -3.62
N ASN A 64 13.54 -6.16 -4.58
CA ASN A 64 12.53 -6.30 -5.63
C ASN A 64 11.49 -7.34 -5.21
N VAL A 65 10.28 -6.89 -4.91
CA VAL A 65 9.19 -7.78 -4.46
C VAL A 65 8.80 -8.85 -5.51
N ALA A 66 9.06 -8.59 -6.79
CA ALA A 66 8.85 -9.58 -7.85
C ALA A 66 9.86 -10.75 -7.82
N ASP A 67 10.96 -10.64 -7.06
CA ASP A 67 11.87 -11.75 -6.73
C ASP A 67 11.38 -12.39 -5.42
N GLY A 68 10.58 -13.42 -5.54
CA GLY A 68 9.94 -14.08 -4.40
C GLY A 68 10.92 -14.61 -3.36
N GLY A 69 12.07 -15.14 -3.78
CA GLY A 69 13.09 -15.68 -2.86
C GLY A 69 13.76 -14.58 -2.03
N ALA A 70 14.27 -13.53 -2.70
CA ALA A 70 14.89 -12.39 -2.03
C ALA A 70 13.89 -11.66 -1.14
N TYR A 71 12.62 -11.55 -1.58
CA TYR A 71 11.57 -10.90 -0.81
C TYR A 71 11.22 -11.68 0.46
N THR A 72 11.04 -13.02 0.38
CA THR A 72 10.79 -13.86 1.56
C THR A 72 11.93 -13.73 2.58
N ALA A 73 13.19 -13.84 2.12
CA ALA A 73 14.34 -13.70 3.00
C ALA A 73 14.39 -12.34 3.71
N TRP A 74 14.06 -11.28 2.98
CA TRP A 74 13.98 -9.94 3.56
C TRP A 74 12.86 -9.81 4.60
N LEU A 75 11.67 -10.34 4.33
CA LEU A 75 10.54 -10.29 5.27
C LEU A 75 10.88 -10.96 6.59
N GLU A 76 11.51 -12.13 6.57
CA GLU A 76 11.93 -12.83 7.78
C GLU A 76 12.99 -12.02 8.56
N SER A 77 14.00 -11.51 7.88
CA SER A 77 15.01 -10.64 8.49
C SER A 77 14.42 -9.36 9.09
N ALA A 78 13.44 -8.75 8.39
CA ALA A 78 12.78 -7.55 8.88
C ALA A 78 11.99 -7.81 10.18
N VAL A 79 11.28 -8.94 10.27
CA VAL A 79 10.58 -9.34 11.49
C VAL A 79 11.55 -9.60 12.63
N GLU A 80 12.66 -10.29 12.36
CA GLU A 80 13.71 -10.54 13.36
C GLU A 80 14.29 -9.23 13.91
N ARG A 81 14.68 -8.31 13.02
CA ARG A 81 15.26 -6.99 13.37
C ARG A 81 14.27 -6.10 14.13
N LEU A 82 12.97 -6.16 13.81
CA LEU A 82 11.92 -5.47 14.55
C LEU A 82 11.62 -6.15 15.90
N GLY A 83 11.98 -7.43 16.08
CA GLY A 83 11.63 -8.23 17.24
C GLY A 83 10.14 -8.59 17.31
N GLY A 84 9.46 -8.71 16.15
CA GLY A 84 8.05 -9.07 16.00
C GLY A 84 7.36 -8.32 14.88
N LEU A 85 6.03 -8.52 14.72
CA LEU A 85 5.23 -7.84 13.70
C LEU A 85 3.78 -7.70 14.13
N ASP A 86 3.21 -6.50 13.96
CA ASP A 86 1.80 -6.20 14.18
C ASP A 86 1.09 -5.81 12.87
N ILE A 87 1.79 -5.11 11.98
CA ILE A 87 1.18 -4.47 10.81
C ILE A 87 1.96 -4.83 9.54
N PHE A 88 1.25 -5.30 8.53
CA PHE A 88 1.81 -5.45 7.18
C PHE A 88 1.04 -4.60 6.18
N VAL A 89 1.75 -3.70 5.48
CA VAL A 89 1.18 -2.89 4.39
C VAL A 89 1.82 -3.27 3.07
N HIS A 90 1.05 -3.91 2.20
CA HIS A 90 1.48 -4.18 0.82
C HIS A 90 1.07 -3.01 -0.07
N ASN A 91 2.04 -2.12 -0.33
CA ASN A 91 1.83 -0.90 -1.13
C ASN A 91 2.58 -0.91 -2.45
N VAL A 92 3.58 -1.76 -2.62
CA VAL A 92 4.32 -1.84 -3.88
C VAL A 92 3.38 -2.12 -5.05
N THR A 93 3.69 -1.56 -6.22
CA THR A 93 2.96 -1.83 -7.46
C THR A 93 3.87 -1.79 -8.67
N ALA A 94 3.51 -2.56 -9.70
CA ALA A 94 4.14 -2.49 -11.01
C ALA A 94 3.81 -1.16 -11.70
N SER A 95 4.75 -0.68 -12.52
CA SER A 95 4.51 0.52 -13.32
C SER A 95 3.52 0.22 -14.44
N PRO A 96 2.45 1.02 -14.63
CA PRO A 96 1.55 0.89 -15.77
C PRO A 96 2.18 1.36 -17.10
N ALA A 97 3.46 1.69 -17.12
CA ALA A 97 4.16 2.11 -18.33
C ALA A 97 4.67 0.95 -19.18
N THR A 98 4.68 -0.28 -18.67
CA THR A 98 5.16 -1.46 -19.42
C THR A 98 4.00 -2.08 -20.22
N PRO A 99 4.09 -2.11 -21.57
CA PRO A 99 3.03 -2.67 -22.40
C PRO A 99 3.12 -4.20 -22.55
N GLY A 100 2.06 -4.79 -23.08
CA GLY A 100 1.99 -6.18 -23.54
C GLY A 100 2.17 -7.21 -22.41
N LEU A 101 2.53 -8.44 -22.78
CA LEU A 101 2.68 -9.56 -21.85
C LEU A 101 3.71 -9.29 -20.75
N ALA A 102 4.78 -8.55 -21.05
CA ALA A 102 5.77 -8.16 -20.02
C ALA A 102 5.17 -7.29 -18.92
N GLY A 103 4.23 -6.39 -19.26
CA GLY A 103 3.48 -5.60 -18.29
C GLY A 103 2.55 -6.44 -17.43
N TRP A 104 1.90 -7.45 -18.03
CA TRP A 104 1.06 -8.40 -17.30
C TRP A 104 1.87 -9.28 -16.34
N ASP A 105 2.99 -9.84 -16.79
CA ASP A 105 3.88 -10.64 -15.93
C ASP A 105 4.41 -9.80 -14.76
N LEU A 106 4.88 -8.59 -15.03
CA LEU A 106 5.39 -7.69 -14.01
C LEU A 106 4.31 -7.31 -12.99
N ALA A 107 3.11 -6.96 -13.45
CA ALA A 107 1.98 -6.63 -12.58
C ALA A 107 1.59 -7.83 -11.72
N TYR A 108 1.47 -9.01 -12.32
CA TYR A 108 1.12 -10.23 -11.60
C TYR A 108 2.15 -10.58 -10.52
N ARG A 109 3.45 -10.58 -10.85
CA ARG A 109 4.53 -10.88 -9.89
C ARG A 109 4.61 -9.86 -8.77
N THR A 110 4.47 -8.57 -9.09
CA THR A 110 4.65 -7.51 -8.09
C THR A 110 3.42 -7.34 -7.21
N ASP A 111 2.25 -7.19 -7.83
CA ASP A 111 1.02 -6.80 -7.13
C ASP A 111 0.34 -7.99 -6.47
N ILE A 112 0.32 -9.17 -7.14
CA ILE A 112 -0.40 -10.35 -6.66
C ILE A 112 0.53 -11.33 -5.95
N LEU A 113 1.54 -11.88 -6.63
CA LEU A 113 2.43 -12.85 -6.00
C LEU A 113 3.24 -12.22 -4.86
N GLY A 114 3.58 -10.92 -4.95
CA GLY A 114 4.18 -10.19 -3.85
C GLY A 114 3.26 -10.10 -2.62
N ALA A 115 1.96 -9.86 -2.82
CA ALA A 115 0.99 -9.86 -1.72
C ALA A 115 0.81 -11.25 -1.11
N VAL A 116 0.66 -12.28 -1.94
CA VAL A 116 0.54 -13.69 -1.50
C VAL A 116 1.76 -14.11 -0.70
N ASN A 117 2.96 -13.89 -1.24
CA ASN A 117 4.22 -14.21 -0.56
C ASN A 117 4.33 -13.48 0.79
N GLY A 118 3.98 -12.18 0.81
CA GLY A 118 3.97 -11.41 2.05
C GLY A 118 3.02 -12.01 3.11
N VAL A 119 1.81 -12.37 2.73
CA VAL A 119 0.83 -12.99 3.63
C VAL A 119 1.31 -14.35 4.12
N ASP A 120 1.75 -15.23 3.22
CA ASP A 120 2.20 -16.58 3.57
C ASP A 120 3.40 -16.56 4.52
N THR A 121 4.37 -15.68 4.25
CA THR A 121 5.57 -15.53 5.10
C THR A 121 5.22 -14.94 6.47
N LEU A 122 4.39 -13.90 6.51
CA LEU A 122 4.19 -13.09 7.70
C LEU A 122 3.06 -13.57 8.61
N THR A 123 2.13 -14.40 8.15
CA THR A 123 0.99 -14.87 8.94
C THR A 123 1.42 -15.52 10.27
N LYS A 124 2.48 -16.34 10.27
CA LYS A 124 2.99 -16.98 11.49
C LYS A 124 3.52 -16.00 12.55
N HIS A 125 3.97 -14.82 12.10
CA HIS A 125 4.45 -13.74 12.97
C HIS A 125 3.29 -12.86 13.45
N LEU A 126 2.39 -12.47 12.53
CA LEU A 126 1.20 -11.68 12.83
C LEU A 126 0.28 -12.37 13.85
N ARG A 127 0.15 -13.71 13.81
CA ARG A 127 -0.63 -14.49 14.79
C ARG A 127 -0.15 -14.33 16.24
N LYS A 128 1.06 -13.81 16.47
CA LYS A 128 1.60 -13.55 17.81
C LYS A 128 1.22 -12.15 18.32
N SER A 129 0.73 -11.28 17.43
CA SER A 129 0.29 -9.93 17.79
C SER A 129 -1.10 -9.93 18.41
N THR A 130 -1.32 -9.02 19.34
CA THR A 130 -2.65 -8.75 19.94
C THR A 130 -3.51 -7.79 19.11
N ALA A 131 -2.95 -7.24 18.01
CA ALA A 131 -3.61 -6.25 17.17
C ALA A 131 -3.18 -6.36 15.70
N ALA A 132 -3.07 -7.60 15.20
CA ALA A 132 -2.56 -7.85 13.86
C ALA A 132 -3.46 -7.24 12.76
N ALA A 133 -2.82 -6.56 11.81
CA ALA A 133 -3.50 -5.99 10.66
C ALA A 133 -2.68 -6.12 9.38
N ILE A 134 -3.36 -6.45 8.29
CA ILE A 134 -2.84 -6.39 6.92
C ILE A 134 -3.64 -5.34 6.16
N VAL A 135 -2.96 -4.43 5.47
CA VAL A 135 -3.61 -3.45 4.60
C VAL A 135 -3.01 -3.53 3.20
N PHE A 136 -3.86 -3.77 2.21
CA PHE A 136 -3.47 -3.76 0.80
C PHE A 136 -3.78 -2.42 0.16
N ILE A 137 -2.83 -1.86 -0.58
CA ILE A 137 -3.06 -0.67 -1.40
C ILE A 137 -3.41 -1.11 -2.81
N ALA A 138 -4.71 -1.09 -3.10
CA ALA A 138 -5.24 -1.38 -4.42
C ALA A 138 -5.34 -0.09 -5.27
N SER A 139 -6.44 0.14 -5.92
CA SER A 139 -6.76 1.35 -6.71
C SER A 139 -8.23 1.31 -7.10
N ILE A 140 -8.85 2.47 -7.29
CA ILE A 140 -10.15 2.56 -7.97
C ILE A 140 -10.12 1.97 -9.38
N SER A 141 -8.94 1.93 -10.04
CA SER A 141 -8.78 1.26 -11.34
C SER A 141 -9.11 -0.24 -11.29
N GLY A 142 -9.08 -0.88 -10.13
CA GLY A 142 -9.49 -2.27 -9.95
C GLY A 142 -11.01 -2.49 -9.95
N VAL A 143 -11.80 -1.44 -9.84
CA VAL A 143 -13.28 -1.50 -9.82
C VAL A 143 -13.92 -0.67 -10.95
N MET A 144 -13.13 0.12 -11.68
CA MET A 144 -13.60 0.91 -12.81
C MET A 144 -13.60 0.10 -14.11
N SER A 145 -14.65 0.28 -14.93
CA SER A 145 -14.71 -0.28 -16.27
C SER A 145 -13.87 0.52 -17.30
N LYS A 146 -13.51 1.78 -16.98
CA LYS A 146 -12.68 2.65 -17.83
C LYS A 146 -11.46 3.09 -17.04
N VAL A 147 -10.27 2.68 -17.49
CA VAL A 147 -8.99 3.10 -16.93
C VAL A 147 -8.39 4.27 -17.72
N LEU A 148 -7.52 5.05 -17.06
CA LEU A 148 -6.77 6.10 -17.74
C LEU A 148 -5.86 5.50 -18.82
N PRO A 149 -5.70 6.17 -19.99
CA PRO A 149 -4.89 5.64 -21.07
C PRO A 149 -3.40 5.61 -20.69
N ALA A 150 -2.88 4.39 -20.53
CA ALA A 150 -1.46 4.13 -20.37
C ALA A 150 -1.14 2.75 -20.98
N PRO A 151 0.08 2.50 -21.46
CA PRO A 151 0.42 1.27 -22.17
C PRO A 151 0.12 -0.03 -21.41
N GLY A 152 0.25 -0.04 -20.10
CA GLY A 152 -0.04 -1.18 -19.22
C GLY A 152 -1.27 -0.98 -18.32
N ALA A 153 -2.18 -0.05 -18.68
CA ALA A 153 -3.31 0.30 -17.82
C ALA A 153 -4.27 -0.87 -17.55
N TYR A 154 -4.48 -1.74 -18.53
CA TYR A 154 -5.33 -2.92 -18.35
C TYR A 154 -4.72 -3.93 -17.38
N ALA A 155 -3.41 -4.21 -17.49
CA ALA A 155 -2.70 -5.09 -16.57
C ALA A 155 -2.73 -4.52 -15.14
N TYR A 156 -2.53 -3.21 -14.99
CA TYR A 156 -2.62 -2.52 -13.71
C TYR A 156 -4.04 -2.62 -13.11
N GLY A 157 -5.08 -2.28 -13.86
CA GLY A 157 -6.46 -2.36 -13.39
C GLY A 157 -6.85 -3.78 -12.98
N ALA A 158 -6.52 -4.78 -13.82
CA ALA A 158 -6.80 -6.18 -13.56
C ALA A 158 -6.04 -6.70 -12.32
N SER A 159 -4.75 -6.34 -12.15
CA SER A 159 -4.00 -6.74 -10.95
C SER A 159 -4.59 -6.12 -9.67
N LYS A 160 -5.04 -4.86 -9.74
CA LYS A 160 -5.69 -4.23 -8.59
C LYS A 160 -7.06 -4.84 -8.26
N ALA A 161 -7.84 -5.25 -9.27
CA ALA A 161 -9.07 -6.02 -9.07
C ALA A 161 -8.79 -7.37 -8.39
N ALA A 162 -7.77 -8.10 -8.87
CA ALA A 162 -7.35 -9.37 -8.27
C ALA A 162 -6.88 -9.18 -6.82
N LEU A 163 -6.14 -8.10 -6.51
CA LEU A 163 -5.69 -7.79 -5.15
C LEU A 163 -6.87 -7.50 -4.22
N ILE A 164 -7.89 -6.77 -4.69
CA ILE A 164 -9.13 -6.51 -3.93
C ILE A 164 -9.83 -7.83 -3.62
N SER A 165 -10.02 -8.68 -4.64
CA SER A 165 -10.66 -9.99 -4.49
C SER A 165 -9.88 -10.89 -3.52
N TYR A 166 -8.55 -10.97 -3.66
CA TYR A 166 -7.69 -11.75 -2.78
C TYR A 166 -7.82 -11.28 -1.32
N GLY A 167 -7.68 -9.97 -1.08
CA GLY A 167 -7.80 -9.41 0.26
C GLY A 167 -9.15 -9.68 0.93
N ALA A 168 -10.24 -9.53 0.18
CA ALA A 168 -11.58 -9.83 0.66
C ALA A 168 -11.76 -11.32 1.02
N GLN A 169 -11.22 -12.23 0.20
CA GLN A 169 -11.33 -13.67 0.42
C GLN A 169 -10.54 -14.12 1.66
N ILE A 170 -9.26 -13.77 1.76
CA ILE A 170 -8.42 -14.20 2.89
C ILE A 170 -8.83 -13.57 4.21
N SER A 171 -9.52 -12.40 4.18
CA SER A 171 -9.91 -11.67 5.38
C SER A 171 -10.75 -12.51 6.33
N LYS A 172 -11.63 -13.36 5.81
CA LYS A 172 -12.54 -14.19 6.61
C LYS A 172 -11.80 -15.26 7.41
N ASP A 173 -10.80 -15.89 6.81
CA ASP A 173 -10.05 -16.95 7.46
C ASP A 173 -8.97 -16.38 8.39
N LEU A 174 -8.30 -15.30 8.00
CA LEU A 174 -7.30 -14.65 8.85
C LEU A 174 -7.92 -13.98 10.08
N ALA A 175 -9.15 -13.47 9.99
CA ALA A 175 -9.86 -12.93 11.15
C ALA A 175 -10.11 -13.98 12.23
N LYS A 176 -10.36 -15.25 11.86
CA LYS A 176 -10.52 -16.36 12.83
C LYS A 176 -9.27 -16.61 13.68
N VAL A 177 -8.12 -16.16 13.19
CA VAL A 177 -6.82 -16.29 13.90
C VAL A 177 -6.28 -14.94 14.36
N GLY A 178 -7.15 -13.93 14.48
CA GLY A 178 -6.85 -12.62 15.05
C GLY A 178 -6.17 -11.62 14.11
N ILE A 179 -6.13 -11.88 12.80
CA ILE A 179 -5.51 -10.98 11.81
C ILE A 179 -6.59 -10.32 10.95
N ARG A 180 -6.75 -9.01 11.05
CA ARG A 180 -7.67 -8.25 10.20
C ARG A 180 -7.01 -7.95 8.86
N VAL A 181 -7.77 -8.06 7.77
CA VAL A 181 -7.31 -7.69 6.43
C VAL A 181 -8.31 -6.69 5.86
N ASN A 182 -7.80 -5.54 5.41
CA ASN A 182 -8.60 -4.53 4.70
C ASN A 182 -7.84 -3.99 3.49
N ILE A 183 -8.54 -3.34 2.60
CA ILE A 183 -8.03 -2.81 1.36
C ILE A 183 -8.31 -1.30 1.32
N VAL A 184 -7.35 -0.52 0.88
CA VAL A 184 -7.54 0.89 0.53
C VAL A 184 -7.34 1.04 -0.97
N SER A 185 -8.31 1.65 -1.65
CA SER A 185 -8.30 1.90 -3.09
C SER A 185 -8.19 3.41 -3.35
N PRO A 186 -6.96 3.93 -3.58
CA PRO A 186 -6.77 5.33 -3.89
C PRO A 186 -7.41 5.75 -5.21
N GLY A 187 -7.92 6.99 -5.25
CA GLY A 187 -8.23 7.74 -6.44
C GLY A 187 -6.98 8.38 -7.07
N PRO A 188 -7.13 9.48 -7.81
CA PRO A 188 -6.01 10.22 -8.37
C PRO A 188 -5.24 10.96 -7.26
N ILE A 189 -4.03 10.47 -6.94
CA ILE A 189 -3.16 11.02 -5.88
C ILE A 189 -1.96 11.72 -6.48
N TYR A 190 -1.80 13.02 -6.18
CA TYR A 190 -0.67 13.83 -6.63
C TYR A 190 0.47 13.82 -5.61
N PHE A 191 1.68 13.59 -6.10
CA PHE A 191 2.94 13.83 -5.39
C PHE A 191 4.07 14.03 -6.40
N GLU A 192 5.11 14.76 -6.03
CA GLU A 192 6.27 15.02 -6.87
C GLU A 192 6.98 13.73 -7.31
N GLY A 193 7.32 13.61 -8.61
CA GLY A 193 7.85 12.39 -9.22
C GLY A 193 6.84 11.25 -9.36
N GLY A 194 5.58 11.47 -9.01
CA GLY A 194 4.49 10.53 -9.14
C GLY A 194 3.90 10.43 -10.55
N PRO A 195 2.91 9.54 -10.75
CA PRO A 195 2.23 9.41 -12.05
C PRO A 195 1.56 10.71 -12.49
N TRP A 196 0.86 11.38 -11.60
CA TRP A 196 0.13 12.63 -11.88
C TRP A 196 1.04 13.84 -12.06
N ASP A 197 2.24 13.83 -11.49
CA ASP A 197 3.26 14.84 -11.76
C ASP A 197 3.78 14.72 -13.21
N ARG A 198 3.98 13.48 -13.70
CA ARG A 198 4.30 13.22 -15.11
C ARG A 198 3.15 13.60 -16.06
N VAL A 199 1.89 13.38 -15.64
CA VAL A 199 0.71 13.83 -16.39
C VAL A 199 0.66 15.36 -16.44
N LYS A 200 0.92 16.06 -15.34
CA LYS A 200 1.02 17.52 -15.29
C LYS A 200 2.00 18.08 -16.32
N ALA A 201 3.17 17.44 -16.47
CA ALA A 201 4.19 17.88 -17.42
C ALA A 201 3.85 17.59 -18.88
N ARG A 202 3.08 16.52 -19.18
CA ARG A 202 2.85 16.05 -20.56
C ARG A 202 1.46 16.36 -21.10
N ALA A 203 0.46 16.41 -20.23
CA ALA A 203 -0.95 16.56 -20.58
C ALA A 203 -1.70 17.29 -19.45
N PRO A 204 -1.44 18.60 -19.23
CA PRO A 204 -2.02 19.35 -18.11
C PRO A 204 -3.55 19.35 -18.12
N GLN A 205 -4.17 19.27 -19.31
CA GLN A 205 -5.63 19.19 -19.43
C GLN A 205 -6.19 17.90 -18.79
N MET A 206 -5.44 16.79 -18.83
CA MET A 206 -5.85 15.56 -18.16
C MET A 206 -5.78 15.70 -16.64
N LEU A 207 -4.83 16.48 -16.14
CA LEU A 207 -4.75 16.78 -14.71
C LEU A 207 -5.96 17.59 -14.24
N GLU A 208 -6.33 18.63 -14.99
CA GLU A 208 -7.49 19.46 -14.66
C GLU A 208 -8.79 18.65 -14.76
N ALA A 209 -8.98 17.85 -15.80
CA ALA A 209 -10.13 16.97 -15.91
C ALA A 209 -10.22 15.96 -14.76
N ALA A 210 -9.09 15.45 -14.26
CA ALA A 210 -9.07 14.57 -13.09
C ALA A 210 -9.44 15.32 -11.81
N LYS A 211 -9.02 16.58 -11.64
CA LYS A 211 -9.44 17.43 -10.49
C LYS A 211 -10.95 17.70 -10.53
N GLU A 212 -11.47 18.05 -11.69
CA GLU A 212 -12.91 18.29 -11.89
C GLU A 212 -13.74 17.03 -11.62
N SER A 213 -13.20 15.85 -11.93
CA SER A 213 -13.85 14.56 -11.64
C SER A 213 -13.86 14.21 -10.14
N CYS A 214 -12.96 14.79 -9.36
CA CYS A 214 -13.01 14.68 -7.89
C CYS A 214 -14.04 15.68 -7.35
N VAL A 215 -15.14 15.21 -6.80
CA VAL A 215 -16.22 16.06 -6.27
C VAL A 215 -15.72 17.11 -5.26
N ILE A 216 -14.67 16.78 -4.51
CA ILE A 216 -14.02 17.72 -3.57
C ILE A 216 -13.13 18.78 -4.24
N GLY A 217 -13.02 18.80 -5.59
CA GLY A 217 -12.34 19.84 -6.37
C GLY A 217 -10.80 19.80 -6.34
N ARG A 218 -10.18 18.73 -5.84
CA ARG A 218 -8.72 18.54 -5.85
C ARG A 218 -8.31 17.09 -6.09
N LEU A 219 -7.09 16.88 -6.54
CA LEU A 219 -6.49 15.55 -6.41
C LEU A 219 -6.20 15.24 -4.94
N GLY A 220 -6.20 13.96 -4.60
CA GLY A 220 -5.76 13.51 -3.30
C GLY A 220 -4.24 13.68 -3.12
N GLU A 221 -3.81 13.68 -1.89
CA GLU A 221 -2.41 13.67 -1.47
C GLU A 221 -2.06 12.35 -0.80
N PRO A 222 -0.79 11.95 -0.73
CA PRO A 222 -0.38 10.73 -0.02
C PRO A 222 -0.88 10.66 1.42
N GLN A 223 -1.08 11.81 2.08
CA GLN A 223 -1.60 11.88 3.45
C GLN A 223 -3.07 11.43 3.52
N ASP A 224 -3.90 11.74 2.51
CA ASP A 224 -5.29 11.29 2.48
C ASP A 224 -5.37 9.75 2.55
N ILE A 225 -4.45 9.07 1.85
CA ILE A 225 -4.35 7.61 1.85
C ILE A 225 -3.75 7.09 3.17
N ALA A 226 -2.69 7.73 3.66
CA ALA A 226 -2.03 7.32 4.89
C ALA A 226 -2.99 7.34 6.09
N ASN A 227 -3.88 8.32 6.18
CA ASN A 227 -4.90 8.42 7.24
C ASN A 227 -5.81 7.19 7.25
N ALA A 228 -6.29 6.75 6.09
CA ALA A 228 -7.14 5.57 5.97
C ALA A 228 -6.40 4.27 6.31
N VAL A 229 -5.14 4.15 5.85
CA VAL A 229 -4.30 2.98 6.11
C VAL A 229 -3.97 2.86 7.60
N VAL A 230 -3.58 3.95 8.24
CA VAL A 230 -3.24 3.97 9.67
C VAL A 230 -4.47 3.68 10.53
N PHE A 231 -5.66 4.18 10.15
CA PHE A 231 -6.92 3.77 10.78
C PHE A 231 -7.15 2.26 10.67
N PHE A 232 -7.03 1.65 9.46
CA PHE A 232 -7.20 0.21 9.30
C PHE A 232 -6.12 -0.61 10.00
N ALA A 233 -4.90 -0.10 10.11
CA ALA A 233 -3.82 -0.74 10.85
C ALA A 233 -4.04 -0.72 12.38
N SER A 234 -4.78 0.27 12.88
CA SER A 234 -5.01 0.52 14.30
C SER A 234 -6.00 -0.47 14.91
N PRO A 235 -5.81 -0.87 16.20
CA PRO A 235 -6.81 -1.65 16.95
C PRO A 235 -8.17 -0.96 17.07
N VAL A 236 -8.27 0.37 16.93
CA VAL A 236 -9.57 1.07 16.99
C VAL A 236 -10.49 0.70 15.82
N SER A 237 -9.95 0.18 14.71
CA SER A 237 -10.74 -0.40 13.61
C SER A 237 -11.02 -1.91 13.81
N GLY A 238 -11.02 -2.38 15.06
CA GLY A 238 -11.09 -3.81 15.42
C GLY A 238 -12.31 -4.56 14.89
N PHE A 239 -13.39 -3.87 14.54
CA PHE A 239 -14.61 -4.47 13.97
C PHE A 239 -14.71 -4.32 12.44
N THR A 240 -13.60 -3.95 11.77
CA THR A 240 -13.56 -3.75 10.32
C THR A 240 -12.67 -4.81 9.67
N VAL A 241 -13.30 -5.67 8.83
CA VAL A 241 -12.66 -6.82 8.19
C VAL A 241 -13.16 -6.97 6.75
N GLY A 242 -12.24 -7.14 5.81
CA GLY A 242 -12.54 -7.42 4.40
C GLY A 242 -13.10 -6.23 3.63
N GLN A 243 -12.96 -5.01 4.16
CA GLN A 243 -13.46 -3.82 3.50
C GLN A 243 -12.49 -3.30 2.45
N ASN A 244 -13.05 -2.82 1.33
CA ASN A 244 -12.34 -2.03 0.33
C ASN A 244 -12.80 -0.58 0.43
N LEU A 245 -11.99 0.28 1.04
CA LEU A 245 -12.28 1.70 1.21
C LEU A 245 -11.74 2.49 0.01
N HIS A 246 -12.63 3.12 -0.74
CA HIS A 246 -12.26 4.09 -1.77
C HIS A 246 -11.89 5.42 -1.11
N VAL A 247 -10.68 5.90 -1.34
CA VAL A 247 -10.19 7.21 -0.90
C VAL A 247 -9.88 8.01 -2.16
N ASP A 248 -10.91 8.57 -2.76
CA ASP A 248 -10.89 9.07 -4.13
C ASP A 248 -11.48 10.48 -4.33
N GLY A 249 -11.90 11.13 -3.24
CA GLY A 249 -12.49 12.47 -3.30
C GLY A 249 -13.83 12.53 -4.06
N GLY A 250 -14.56 11.41 -4.11
CA GLY A 250 -15.82 11.30 -4.85
C GLY A 250 -15.61 11.16 -6.36
N PHE A 251 -14.43 10.70 -6.78
CA PHE A 251 -14.13 10.47 -8.20
C PHE A 251 -15.04 9.39 -8.80
N MET A 252 -15.32 8.34 -8.06
CA MET A 252 -16.22 7.28 -8.49
C MET A 252 -17.67 7.62 -8.17
N GLN A 253 -18.52 7.58 -9.19
CA GLN A 253 -19.97 7.85 -9.07
C GLN A 253 -20.73 6.52 -9.11
N HIS A 254 -20.72 5.78 -7.99
CA HIS A 254 -21.46 4.53 -7.88
C HIS A 254 -21.93 4.31 -6.45
N VAL A 255 -22.98 3.52 -6.31
CA VAL A 255 -23.40 3.00 -4.99
C VAL A 255 -22.78 1.62 -4.86
N ALA A 256 -21.94 1.42 -3.86
CA ALA A 256 -21.39 0.11 -3.53
C ALA A 256 -22.36 -0.59 -2.55
N PHE A 257 -22.91 -1.73 -2.99
CA PHE A 257 -23.73 -2.60 -2.16
C PHE A 257 -22.92 -3.80 -1.70
#